data_c8d0a17cbc1793a285f64f3ed05b5b8d
#
_entry.id   c8d0a17cbc1793a285f64f3ed05b5b8d
#
_cell.length_a   1.000
_cell.length_b   1.000
_cell.length_c   1.000
_cell.angle_alpha   90.00
_cell.angle_beta   90.00
_cell.angle_gamma   90.00
#
_symmetry.space_group_name_H-M   'P 1'
#
loop_
_entity.id
_entity.type
_entity.pdbx_description
1 polymer ?
#
loop_
_entity_poly.entity_id
_entity_poly.type
_entity_poly.pdbx_seq_one_letter_code
_entity_poly.pdbx_strand_id
1 'polypeptide(L)'
;ALNPAFINIQSVAGSSAFEGEINEAKESFEKSDRVEYYRITTWKRAILRKIFDNSYDQIRHDKSLTTWIERNEWAKPYCVYCTLKQQNNEASWKDWSDYRDPDAEQVGKLWTKFRKDCLYHAWMQYVAEMQFCTAVSEVSQMGLHIKGDIPILINEDSADVWADRKYFSLADRAGAPPDMFSYAGQNWGFPTYRWDVIEKDNFSWWRKRLAQASKFYHAYRIDHVLGFFRIWTIPEKEVTGILGHFEPSVPLTWDVLHGAGFCRQSLEYLRNPNYSVDQLRGFLGDDTERLVAKCFENLPGTTDRFILRDEYSSEKQILAMEEPQAVKDAMLRVYWNRVFIPTGSDDVFYPYWYWYNQPVLYTLPQNEQDKLHDIIHANEHAQNALWEQNAMKLLSVLANETDMLVCAEDLGAVPPCVPTVLNKLNILSLRIERWARNWNMQYSPYYDMEEYPRLSVCTTSCHDTSTLRGLWKEPDFDRNLYWAHAHQMG
;
A
#
# COMPACT_ATOMS: atom_id res chain seq x y z
N ALA A 1 11.10 -7.60 11.32
CA ALA A 1 11.65 -6.99 12.57
C ALA A 1 10.50 -6.64 13.52
N LEU A 2 10.74 -6.77 14.82
CA LEU A 2 9.80 -6.40 15.88
C LEU A 2 10.01 -4.94 16.31
N ASN A 3 8.93 -4.28 16.73
CA ASN A 3 9.03 -2.89 17.20
C ASN A 3 9.61 -2.85 18.63
N PRO A 4 10.79 -2.24 18.86
CA PRO A 4 11.41 -2.17 20.18
C PRO A 4 10.58 -1.43 21.24
N ALA A 5 9.58 -0.65 20.83
CA ALA A 5 8.67 0.02 21.77
C ALA A 5 7.90 -0.97 22.67
N PHE A 6 7.74 -2.22 22.25
CA PHE A 6 7.06 -3.26 23.03
C PHE A 6 7.98 -4.04 23.98
N ILE A 7 9.29 -3.81 23.96
CA ILE A 7 10.20 -4.44 24.92
C ILE A 7 9.82 -4.03 26.35
N ASN A 8 9.62 -5.00 27.22
CA ASN A 8 9.52 -4.77 28.66
C ASN A 8 10.93 -4.49 29.24
N ILE A 9 11.21 -3.24 29.52
CA ILE A 9 12.54 -2.80 29.97
C ILE A 9 12.95 -3.45 31.30
N GLN A 10 12.02 -3.63 32.24
CA GLN A 10 12.32 -4.22 33.56
C GLN A 10 12.80 -5.66 33.46
N SER A 11 12.39 -6.39 32.44
CA SER A 11 12.79 -7.77 32.17
C SER A 11 14.08 -7.91 31.36
N VAL A 12 14.72 -6.78 30.96
CA VAL A 12 15.97 -6.81 30.19
C VAL A 12 17.15 -7.06 31.16
N ALA A 13 18.03 -8.01 30.80
CA ALA A 13 19.23 -8.26 31.55
C ALA A 13 20.09 -6.99 31.66
N GLY A 14 20.51 -6.62 32.86
CA GLY A 14 21.25 -5.39 33.14
C GLY A 14 20.39 -4.16 33.42
N SER A 15 19.06 -4.24 33.32
CA SER A 15 18.14 -3.14 33.63
C SER A 15 18.17 -2.67 35.07
N SER A 16 18.52 -3.55 36.01
CA SER A 16 18.64 -3.24 37.46
C SER A 16 19.60 -2.09 37.77
N ALA A 17 20.64 -1.89 36.95
CA ALA A 17 21.56 -0.77 37.07
C ALA A 17 20.88 0.61 36.81
N PHE A 18 19.69 0.63 36.23
CA PHE A 18 18.92 1.82 35.85
C PHE A 18 17.51 1.82 36.48
N GLU A 19 17.30 1.08 37.56
CA GLU A 19 15.98 0.87 38.18
C GLU A 19 15.32 2.20 38.58
N GLY A 20 16.06 3.14 39.15
CA GLY A 20 15.55 4.46 39.51
C GLY A 20 15.00 5.22 38.30
N GLU A 21 15.77 5.30 37.21
CA GLU A 21 15.37 5.98 35.98
C GLU A 21 14.15 5.29 35.31
N ILE A 22 14.08 3.96 35.40
CA ILE A 22 12.95 3.18 34.84
C ILE A 22 11.67 3.47 35.62
N ASN A 23 11.75 3.50 36.97
CA ASN A 23 10.61 3.76 37.84
C ASN A 23 10.08 5.21 37.68
N GLU A 24 10.98 6.20 37.66
CA GLU A 24 10.60 7.60 37.40
C GLU A 24 9.88 7.77 36.03
N ALA A 25 10.38 7.11 35.00
CA ALA A 25 9.75 7.15 33.70
C ALA A 25 8.38 6.49 33.70
N LYS A 26 8.24 5.33 34.35
CA LYS A 26 6.97 4.63 34.51
C LYS A 26 5.93 5.53 35.19
N GLU A 27 6.25 6.12 36.35
CA GLU A 27 5.38 7.05 37.08
C GLU A 27 5.00 8.25 36.22
N SER A 28 5.92 8.76 35.39
CA SER A 28 5.66 9.88 34.47
C SER A 28 4.68 9.50 33.34
N PHE A 29 4.80 8.31 32.77
CA PHE A 29 3.93 7.85 31.68
C PHE A 29 2.54 7.42 32.20
N GLU A 30 2.43 6.86 33.40
CA GLU A 30 1.17 6.47 34.02
C GLU A 30 0.24 7.66 34.37
N LYS A 31 0.76 8.90 34.39
CA LYS A 31 -0.03 10.10 34.59
C LYS A 31 -0.88 10.51 33.38
N SER A 32 -0.59 9.95 32.19
CA SER A 32 -1.36 10.22 30.97
C SER A 32 -2.49 9.19 30.82
N ASP A 33 -3.66 9.63 30.43
CA ASP A 33 -4.82 8.78 30.09
C ASP A 33 -4.69 8.16 28.67
N ARG A 34 -3.64 8.53 27.93
CA ARG A 34 -3.34 8.05 26.59
C ARG A 34 -1.88 7.63 26.47
N VAL A 35 -1.63 6.66 25.57
CA VAL A 35 -0.27 6.23 25.25
C VAL A 35 0.44 7.27 24.41
N GLU A 36 1.46 7.90 24.96
CA GLU A 36 2.32 8.89 24.29
C GLU A 36 3.43 8.17 23.48
N TYR A 37 3.07 7.52 22.38
CA TYR A 37 3.96 6.64 21.62
C TYR A 37 5.32 7.23 21.29
N TYR A 38 5.37 8.44 20.81
CA TYR A 38 6.64 9.10 20.45
C TYR A 38 7.55 9.27 21.66
N ARG A 39 7.01 9.77 22.78
CA ARG A 39 7.75 10.00 24.02
C ARG A 39 8.25 8.69 24.62
N ILE A 40 7.39 7.68 24.68
CA ILE A 40 7.73 6.36 25.20
C ILE A 40 8.79 5.68 24.33
N THR A 41 8.64 5.71 23.00
CA THR A 41 9.60 5.09 22.08
C THR A 41 10.97 5.74 22.15
N THR A 42 11.02 7.08 22.19
CA THR A 42 12.28 7.84 22.33
C THR A 42 12.97 7.48 23.63
N TRP A 43 12.23 7.48 24.74
CA TRP A 43 12.80 7.12 26.04
C TRP A 43 13.28 5.66 26.06
N LYS A 44 12.47 4.70 25.56
CA LYS A 44 12.87 3.29 25.52
C LYS A 44 14.13 3.06 24.71
N ARG A 45 14.28 3.71 23.56
CA ARG A 45 15.51 3.64 22.76
C ARG A 45 16.72 4.15 23.54
N ALA A 46 16.57 5.26 24.27
CA ALA A 46 17.64 5.84 25.06
C ALA A 46 18.07 4.92 26.23
N ILE A 47 17.12 4.37 26.99
CA ILE A 47 17.43 3.48 28.10
C ILE A 47 18.01 2.13 27.64
N LEU A 48 17.48 1.56 26.54
CA LEU A 48 18.03 0.35 25.93
C LEU A 48 19.47 0.57 25.47
N ARG A 49 19.82 1.75 24.94
CA ARG A 49 21.20 2.07 24.59
C ARG A 49 22.10 2.12 25.83
N LYS A 50 21.67 2.73 26.92
CA LYS A 50 22.41 2.75 28.18
C LYS A 50 22.64 1.34 28.74
N ILE A 51 21.61 0.49 28.76
CA ILE A 51 21.71 -0.90 29.20
C ILE A 51 22.70 -1.68 28.33
N PHE A 52 22.60 -1.54 27.00
CA PHE A 52 23.51 -2.18 26.06
C PHE A 52 24.95 -1.74 26.26
N ASP A 53 25.20 -0.44 26.35
CA ASP A 53 26.56 0.09 26.52
C ASP A 53 27.17 -0.37 27.86
N ASN A 54 26.39 -0.42 28.96
CA ASN A 54 26.81 -0.90 30.26
C ASN A 54 27.13 -2.42 30.28
N SER A 55 26.41 -3.18 29.46
CA SER A 55 26.53 -4.64 29.39
C SER A 55 27.26 -5.14 28.14
N TYR A 56 27.90 -4.25 27.37
CA TYR A 56 28.46 -4.55 26.06
C TYR A 56 29.42 -5.74 26.06
N ASP A 57 30.30 -5.85 27.04
CA ASP A 57 31.29 -6.92 27.09
C ASP A 57 30.62 -8.31 27.29
N GLN A 58 29.50 -8.37 28.00
CA GLN A 58 28.73 -9.59 28.15
C GLN A 58 27.96 -9.91 26.85
N ILE A 59 27.28 -8.91 26.29
CA ILE A 59 26.43 -9.05 25.09
C ILE A 59 27.24 -9.49 23.86
N ARG A 60 28.44 -8.91 23.64
CA ARG A 60 29.26 -9.27 22.49
C ARG A 60 29.79 -10.69 22.49
N HIS A 61 29.84 -11.34 23.67
CA HIS A 61 30.26 -12.71 23.85
C HIS A 61 29.09 -13.68 24.07
N ASP A 62 27.84 -13.21 24.01
CA ASP A 62 26.67 -14.05 24.20
C ASP A 62 26.53 -15.00 22.98
N LYS A 63 26.66 -16.29 23.25
CA LYS A 63 26.54 -17.36 22.25
C LYS A 63 25.09 -17.49 21.72
N SER A 64 24.11 -17.22 22.60
CA SER A 64 22.69 -17.30 22.21
C SER A 64 22.35 -16.22 21.20
N LEU A 65 22.78 -14.98 21.45
CA LEU A 65 22.64 -13.88 20.50
C LEU A 65 23.38 -14.16 19.17
N THR A 66 24.61 -14.69 19.25
CA THR A 66 25.39 -15.04 18.06
C THR A 66 24.64 -16.08 17.22
N THR A 67 24.17 -17.17 17.85
CA THR A 67 23.39 -18.21 17.18
C THR A 67 22.09 -17.67 16.59
N TRP A 68 21.42 -16.74 17.30
CA TRP A 68 20.21 -16.10 16.81
C TRP A 68 20.49 -15.27 15.55
N ILE A 69 21.57 -14.48 15.51
CA ILE A 69 21.99 -13.70 14.34
C ILE A 69 22.29 -14.62 13.14
N GLU A 70 22.92 -15.74 13.36
CA GLU A 70 23.26 -16.72 12.32
C GLU A 70 22.00 -17.40 11.73
N ARG A 71 21.00 -17.67 12.56
CA ARG A 71 19.72 -18.29 12.14
C ARG A 71 18.77 -17.33 11.47
N ASN A 72 18.92 -16.02 11.68
CA ASN A 72 18.06 -14.99 11.14
C ASN A 72 18.80 -14.18 10.06
N GLU A 73 18.83 -14.68 8.83
CA GLU A 73 19.54 -14.05 7.69
C GLU A 73 19.16 -12.58 7.48
N TRP A 74 17.91 -12.21 7.76
CA TRP A 74 17.40 -10.85 7.67
C TRP A 74 18.01 -9.88 8.70
N ALA A 75 18.59 -10.40 9.81
CA ALA A 75 19.04 -9.56 10.91
C ALA A 75 20.23 -8.67 10.52
N LYS A 76 21.21 -9.19 9.77
CA LYS A 76 22.39 -8.41 9.38
C LYS A 76 22.04 -7.22 8.49
N PRO A 77 21.34 -7.38 7.34
CA PRO A 77 20.95 -6.24 6.51
C PRO A 77 20.07 -5.24 7.28
N TYR A 78 19.12 -5.71 8.08
CA TYR A 78 18.30 -4.85 8.92
C TYR A 78 19.13 -3.99 9.89
N CYS A 79 20.07 -4.59 10.60
CA CYS A 79 20.89 -3.86 11.58
C CYS A 79 21.85 -2.87 10.90
N VAL A 80 22.42 -3.23 9.75
CA VAL A 80 23.24 -2.32 8.94
C VAL A 80 22.41 -1.13 8.46
N TYR A 81 21.22 -1.40 7.92
CA TYR A 81 20.29 -0.34 7.51
C TYR A 81 19.97 0.62 8.67
N CYS A 82 19.58 0.10 9.84
CA CYS A 82 19.28 0.93 11.02
C CYS A 82 20.48 1.77 11.46
N THR A 83 21.68 1.21 11.41
CA THR A 83 22.91 1.92 11.77
C THR A 83 23.21 3.04 10.76
N LEU A 84 23.12 2.77 9.45
CA LEU A 84 23.32 3.78 8.42
C LEU A 84 22.24 4.87 8.48
N LYS A 85 20.99 4.49 8.75
CA LYS A 85 19.87 5.42 8.92
C LYS A 85 20.16 6.44 10.02
N GLN A 86 20.62 5.98 11.19
CA GLN A 86 21.03 6.86 12.31
C GLN A 86 22.22 7.75 11.94
N GLN A 87 23.23 7.23 11.23
CA GLN A 87 24.40 8.02 10.78
C GLN A 87 24.04 9.10 9.76
N ASN A 88 22.96 8.90 9.02
CA ASN A 88 22.43 9.86 8.05
C ASN A 88 21.27 10.70 8.63
N ASN A 89 21.19 10.87 9.96
CA ASN A 89 20.17 11.68 10.63
C ASN A 89 18.72 11.29 10.25
N GLU A 90 18.45 10.01 10.14
CA GLU A 90 17.14 9.46 9.74
C GLU A 90 16.68 9.85 8.33
N ALA A 91 17.57 10.39 7.48
CA ALA A 91 17.25 10.67 6.07
C ALA A 91 16.90 9.39 5.32
N SER A 92 16.10 9.50 4.26
CA SER A 92 15.79 8.37 3.36
C SER A 92 17.07 7.78 2.77
N TRP A 93 17.12 6.45 2.65
CA TRP A 93 18.28 5.77 2.04
C TRP A 93 18.53 6.25 0.60
N LYS A 94 17.53 6.78 -0.08
CA LYS A 94 17.68 7.37 -1.42
C LYS A 94 18.53 8.64 -1.43
N ASP A 95 18.55 9.34 -0.31
CA ASP A 95 19.29 10.60 -0.14
C ASP A 95 20.67 10.40 0.48
N TRP A 96 21.07 9.17 0.85
CA TRP A 96 22.41 8.90 1.38
C TRP A 96 23.47 9.12 0.31
N SER A 97 24.63 9.65 0.69
CA SER A 97 25.76 9.81 -0.21
C SER A 97 26.31 8.45 -0.67
N ASP A 98 26.35 7.48 0.25
CA ASP A 98 26.98 6.18 0.07
C ASP A 98 26.00 5.04 0.46
N TYR A 99 26.26 3.84 -0.05
CA TYR A 99 25.58 2.59 0.35
C TYR A 99 24.08 2.55 0.04
N ARG A 100 23.64 3.25 -1.02
CA ARG A 100 22.24 3.23 -1.45
C ARG A 100 21.80 1.90 -2.07
N ASP A 101 22.73 1.10 -2.58
CA ASP A 101 22.46 -0.15 -3.30
C ASP A 101 23.52 -1.21 -2.97
N PRO A 102 23.58 -1.71 -1.73
CA PRO A 102 24.59 -2.66 -1.32
C PRO A 102 24.30 -4.07 -1.81
N ASP A 103 25.32 -4.78 -2.19
CA ASP A 103 25.26 -6.23 -2.30
C ASP A 103 25.49 -6.92 -0.94
N ALA A 104 25.33 -8.25 -0.91
CA ALA A 104 25.51 -9.02 0.32
C ALA A 104 26.92 -8.94 0.90
N GLU A 105 27.96 -8.84 0.04
CA GLU A 105 29.36 -8.69 0.46
C GLU A 105 29.55 -7.32 1.14
N GLN A 106 29.01 -6.28 0.56
CA GLN A 106 29.08 -4.93 1.12
C GLN A 106 28.34 -4.82 2.45
N VAL A 107 27.15 -5.45 2.58
CA VAL A 107 26.46 -5.58 3.88
C VAL A 107 27.35 -6.26 4.92
N GLY A 108 28.06 -7.33 4.56
CA GLY A 108 29.00 -8.03 5.44
C GLY A 108 30.17 -7.14 5.90
N LYS A 109 30.73 -6.32 4.99
CA LYS A 109 31.79 -5.35 5.30
C LYS A 109 31.28 -4.25 6.24
N LEU A 110 30.07 -3.73 5.98
CA LEU A 110 29.44 -2.71 6.82
C LEU A 110 29.08 -3.23 8.20
N TRP A 111 28.57 -4.46 8.31
CA TRP A 111 28.37 -5.15 9.56
C TRP A 111 29.64 -5.22 10.41
N THR A 112 30.78 -5.50 9.77
CA THR A 112 32.07 -5.57 10.46
C THR A 112 32.57 -4.18 10.86
N LYS A 113 32.46 -3.21 9.94
CA LYS A 113 32.87 -1.82 10.16
C LYS A 113 32.13 -1.15 11.31
N PHE A 114 30.83 -1.37 11.40
CA PHE A 114 29.95 -0.76 12.41
C PHE A 114 29.49 -1.77 13.46
N ARG A 115 30.36 -2.72 13.80
CA ARG A 115 30.01 -3.91 14.61
C ARG A 115 29.24 -3.59 15.87
N LYS A 116 29.66 -2.58 16.67
CA LYS A 116 29.01 -2.25 17.94
C LYS A 116 27.57 -1.76 17.74
N ASP A 117 27.35 -0.86 16.79
CA ASP A 117 26.02 -0.30 16.55
C ASP A 117 25.08 -1.32 15.91
N CYS A 118 25.59 -2.09 14.94
CA CYS A 118 24.82 -3.21 14.38
C CYS A 118 24.44 -4.24 15.45
N LEU A 119 25.37 -4.55 16.39
CA LEU A 119 25.08 -5.49 17.47
C LEU A 119 24.02 -4.94 18.44
N TYR A 120 23.97 -3.63 18.66
CA TYR A 120 22.90 -3.00 19.43
C TYR A 120 21.52 -3.26 18.81
N HIS A 121 21.38 -3.08 17.53
CA HIS A 121 20.12 -3.36 16.83
C HIS A 121 19.78 -4.86 16.83
N ALA A 122 20.76 -5.74 16.65
CA ALA A 122 20.55 -7.19 16.72
C ALA A 122 20.13 -7.63 18.13
N TRP A 123 20.76 -7.10 19.16
CA TRP A 123 20.43 -7.38 20.55
C TRP A 123 18.99 -6.94 20.89
N MET A 124 18.57 -5.75 20.46
CA MET A 124 17.18 -5.31 20.65
C MET A 124 16.18 -6.26 19.99
N GLN A 125 16.45 -6.72 18.77
CA GLN A 125 15.56 -7.66 18.07
C GLN A 125 15.53 -9.03 18.76
N TYR A 126 16.68 -9.51 19.23
CA TYR A 126 16.79 -10.74 19.99
C TYR A 126 15.97 -10.67 21.30
N VAL A 127 16.13 -9.60 22.07
CA VAL A 127 15.37 -9.38 23.31
C VAL A 127 13.86 -9.30 23.02
N ALA A 128 13.46 -8.55 22.01
CA ALA A 128 12.06 -8.44 21.61
C ALA A 128 11.47 -9.79 21.19
N GLU A 129 12.21 -10.59 20.40
CA GLU A 129 11.78 -11.92 19.97
C GLU A 129 11.64 -12.86 21.17
N MET A 130 12.59 -12.88 22.10
CA MET A 130 12.53 -13.74 23.29
C MET A 130 11.33 -13.39 24.18
N GLN A 131 11.10 -12.11 24.46
CA GLN A 131 9.95 -11.67 25.24
C GLN A 131 8.62 -11.99 24.55
N PHE A 132 8.53 -11.79 23.24
CA PHE A 132 7.31 -12.08 22.49
C PHE A 132 7.04 -13.58 22.42
N CYS A 133 8.05 -14.41 22.18
CA CYS A 133 7.89 -15.87 22.21
C CYS A 133 7.41 -16.36 23.59
N THR A 134 7.92 -15.79 24.68
CA THR A 134 7.46 -16.12 26.04
C THR A 134 5.98 -15.77 26.19
N ALA A 135 5.57 -14.56 25.82
CA ALA A 135 4.17 -14.13 25.89
C ALA A 135 3.25 -15.00 25.02
N VAL A 136 3.67 -15.35 23.80
CA VAL A 136 2.93 -16.27 22.93
C VAL A 136 2.74 -17.63 23.55
N SER A 137 3.80 -18.17 24.19
CA SER A 137 3.73 -19.47 24.88
C SER A 137 2.75 -19.44 26.04
N GLU A 138 2.78 -18.40 26.87
CA GLU A 138 1.86 -18.22 28.01
C GLU A 138 0.40 -18.13 27.54
N VAL A 139 0.13 -17.30 26.54
CA VAL A 139 -1.20 -17.13 25.97
C VAL A 139 -1.73 -18.43 25.35
N SER A 140 -0.86 -19.18 24.67
CA SER A 140 -1.21 -20.48 24.06
C SER A 140 -1.56 -21.53 25.12
N GLN A 141 -0.86 -21.54 26.27
CA GLN A 141 -1.19 -22.43 27.38
C GLN A 141 -2.56 -22.12 28.00
N MET A 142 -3.05 -20.89 27.85
CA MET A 142 -4.40 -20.50 28.25
C MET A 142 -5.48 -20.89 27.22
N GLY A 143 -5.10 -21.53 26.13
CA GLY A 143 -6.02 -21.90 25.02
C GLY A 143 -6.39 -20.73 24.12
N LEU A 144 -5.63 -19.62 24.16
CA LEU A 144 -5.85 -18.46 23.32
C LEU A 144 -4.92 -18.49 22.10
N HIS A 145 -5.39 -17.88 21.01
CA HIS A 145 -4.65 -17.79 19.75
C HIS A 145 -4.39 -16.33 19.38
N ILE A 146 -3.21 -16.05 18.86
CA ILE A 146 -2.83 -14.71 18.41
C ILE A 146 -2.98 -14.64 16.89
N LYS A 147 -3.73 -13.66 16.40
CA LYS A 147 -3.81 -13.30 14.98
C LYS A 147 -2.96 -12.06 14.72
N GLY A 148 -1.95 -12.22 13.88
CA GLY A 148 -1.12 -11.12 13.40
C GLY A 148 -1.73 -10.40 12.21
N ASP A 149 -1.10 -9.30 11.82
CA ASP A 149 -1.44 -8.53 10.63
C ASP A 149 -0.20 -8.41 9.75
N ILE A 150 -0.31 -8.79 8.48
CA ILE A 150 0.80 -8.78 7.52
C ILE A 150 0.43 -7.86 6.37
N PRO A 151 0.96 -6.62 6.36
CA PRO A 151 0.71 -5.71 5.25
C PRO A 151 1.30 -6.29 3.95
N ILE A 152 0.53 -6.21 2.85
CA ILE A 152 1.05 -6.61 1.55
C ILE A 152 2.20 -5.69 1.14
N LEU A 153 2.07 -4.39 1.36
CA LEU A 153 3.01 -3.39 0.89
C LEU A 153 4.06 -3.04 1.95
N ILE A 154 5.22 -2.62 1.50
CA ILE A 154 6.37 -2.27 2.32
C ILE A 154 6.77 -0.82 2.03
N ASN A 155 7.06 -0.06 3.08
CA ASN A 155 7.55 1.30 2.92
C ASN A 155 8.84 1.32 2.08
N GLU A 156 8.91 2.22 1.11
CA GLU A 156 10.10 2.39 0.26
C GLU A 156 11.35 2.68 1.11
N ASP A 157 11.21 3.51 2.15
CA ASP A 157 12.29 3.82 3.09
C ASP A 157 12.37 2.76 4.22
N SER A 158 12.67 1.53 3.84
CA SER A 158 12.78 0.37 4.72
C SER A 158 14.01 -0.48 4.45
N ALA A 159 14.38 -1.29 5.43
CA ALA A 159 15.46 -2.26 5.30
C ALA A 159 15.18 -3.29 4.22
N ASP A 160 13.93 -3.71 4.06
CA ASP A 160 13.51 -4.68 3.04
C ASP A 160 13.75 -4.15 1.63
N VAL A 161 13.25 -2.93 1.33
CA VAL A 161 13.41 -2.33 0.00
C VAL A 161 14.88 -1.98 -0.26
N TRP A 162 15.61 -1.51 0.75
CA TRP A 162 17.02 -1.18 0.61
C TRP A 162 17.89 -2.42 0.33
N ALA A 163 17.67 -3.53 1.04
CA ALA A 163 18.48 -4.74 0.92
C ALA A 163 18.07 -5.64 -0.25
N ASP A 164 16.78 -5.68 -0.56
CA ASP A 164 16.18 -6.61 -1.52
C ASP A 164 15.46 -5.87 -2.67
N ARG A 165 16.02 -4.75 -3.11
CA ARG A 165 15.45 -3.85 -4.14
C ARG A 165 14.97 -4.57 -5.39
N LYS A 166 15.61 -5.68 -5.77
CA LYS A 166 15.26 -6.48 -6.96
C LYS A 166 13.79 -6.90 -7.00
N TYR A 167 13.13 -7.01 -5.84
CA TYR A 167 11.73 -7.45 -5.73
C TYR A 167 10.71 -6.31 -5.85
N PHE A 168 11.16 -5.06 -5.88
CA PHE A 168 10.29 -3.89 -5.85
C PHE A 168 10.43 -3.03 -7.10
N SER A 169 9.30 -2.52 -7.62
CA SER A 169 9.27 -1.45 -8.63
C SER A 169 9.22 -0.11 -7.91
N LEU A 170 10.22 0.73 -8.15
CA LEU A 170 10.30 2.08 -7.58
C LEU A 170 9.78 3.16 -8.54
N ALA A 171 9.44 2.76 -9.77
CA ALA A 171 8.87 3.67 -10.77
C ALA A 171 7.38 3.96 -10.54
N ASP A 172 6.74 3.10 -9.74
CA ASP A 172 5.30 3.14 -9.52
C ASP A 172 4.99 3.14 -8.02
N ARG A 173 3.78 3.58 -7.70
CA ARG A 173 3.23 3.55 -6.35
C ARG A 173 1.94 2.76 -6.31
N ALA A 174 1.77 1.98 -5.27
CA ALA A 174 0.51 1.31 -5.01
C ALA A 174 -0.51 2.28 -4.43
N GLY A 175 -1.78 2.03 -4.71
CA GLY A 175 -2.88 2.83 -4.21
C GLY A 175 -4.22 2.14 -4.40
N ALA A 176 -5.28 2.95 -4.41
CA ALA A 176 -6.64 2.53 -4.74
C ALA A 176 -7.26 3.45 -5.80
N PRO A 177 -8.11 2.90 -6.69
CA PRO A 177 -8.83 3.71 -7.65
C PRO A 177 -9.78 4.70 -6.96
N PRO A 178 -10.21 5.75 -7.67
CA PRO A 178 -11.29 6.62 -7.19
C PRO A 178 -12.55 5.84 -6.82
N ASP A 179 -13.15 6.21 -5.71
CA ASP A 179 -14.39 5.61 -5.18
C ASP A 179 -15.29 6.66 -4.50
N MET A 180 -16.35 6.18 -3.83
CA MET A 180 -17.28 7.04 -3.09
C MET A 180 -16.67 7.74 -1.86
N PHE A 181 -15.55 7.23 -1.33
CA PHE A 181 -14.85 7.79 -0.18
C PHE A 181 -13.72 8.73 -0.59
N SER A 182 -13.14 8.52 -1.78
CA SER A 182 -12.05 9.33 -2.33
C SER A 182 -12.21 9.55 -3.83
N TYR A 183 -12.74 10.70 -4.23
CA TYR A 183 -12.88 11.07 -5.65
C TYR A 183 -11.56 11.03 -6.41
N ALA A 184 -10.45 11.36 -5.74
CA ALA A 184 -9.12 11.35 -6.34
C ALA A 184 -8.42 9.98 -6.26
N GLY A 185 -9.08 8.95 -5.73
CA GLY A 185 -8.41 7.71 -5.37
C GLY A 185 -7.40 7.92 -4.24
N GLN A 186 -6.58 6.92 -3.98
CA GLN A 186 -5.57 6.98 -2.94
C GLN A 186 -4.21 6.60 -3.52
N ASN A 187 -3.19 7.39 -3.23
CA ASN A 187 -1.79 7.05 -3.47
C ASN A 187 -1.16 6.73 -2.11
N TRP A 188 -0.83 5.46 -1.87
CA TRP A 188 -0.29 5.02 -0.58
C TRP A 188 1.22 5.25 -0.46
N GLY A 189 1.88 5.63 -1.57
CA GLY A 189 3.31 5.93 -1.57
C GLY A 189 4.24 4.72 -1.48
N PHE A 190 3.71 3.50 -1.46
CA PHE A 190 4.51 2.27 -1.39
C PHE A 190 4.89 1.79 -2.78
N PRO A 191 6.10 1.22 -2.98
CA PRO A 191 6.48 0.57 -4.23
C PRO A 191 5.62 -0.67 -4.49
N THR A 192 5.43 -1.02 -5.76
CA THR A 192 4.79 -2.27 -6.15
C THR A 192 5.80 -3.42 -6.24
N TYR A 193 5.31 -4.67 -6.37
CA TYR A 193 6.18 -5.84 -6.47
C TYR A 193 6.52 -6.20 -7.91
N ARG A 194 7.75 -6.64 -8.12
CA ARG A 194 8.19 -7.32 -9.34
C ARG A 194 7.92 -8.80 -9.22
N TRP A 195 6.66 -9.19 -9.42
CA TRP A 195 6.21 -10.57 -9.25
C TRP A 195 6.95 -11.56 -10.17
N ASP A 196 7.39 -11.12 -11.35
CA ASP A 196 8.19 -11.92 -12.27
C ASP A 196 9.55 -12.34 -11.69
N VAL A 197 10.17 -11.46 -10.90
CA VAL A 197 11.44 -11.73 -10.21
C VAL A 197 11.20 -12.58 -8.96
N ILE A 198 10.15 -12.27 -8.19
CA ILE A 198 9.78 -13.01 -6.98
C ILE A 198 9.44 -14.47 -7.32
N GLU A 199 8.71 -14.71 -8.40
CA GLU A 199 8.35 -16.05 -8.88
C GLU A 199 9.59 -16.86 -9.30
N LYS A 200 10.52 -16.25 -10.04
CA LYS A 200 11.79 -16.89 -10.44
C LYS A 200 12.65 -17.30 -9.24
N ASP A 201 12.53 -16.59 -8.14
CA ASP A 201 13.21 -16.87 -6.88
C ASP A 201 12.35 -17.76 -5.94
N ASN A 202 11.36 -18.47 -6.47
CA ASN A 202 10.47 -19.36 -5.73
C ASN A 202 9.83 -18.67 -4.50
N PHE A 203 9.49 -17.40 -4.61
CA PHE A 203 8.87 -16.59 -3.56
C PHE A 203 9.68 -16.53 -2.25
N SER A 204 11.01 -16.65 -2.31
CA SER A 204 11.87 -16.82 -1.14
C SER A 204 11.69 -15.71 -0.09
N TRP A 205 11.55 -14.47 -0.54
CA TRP A 205 11.33 -13.32 0.36
C TRP A 205 9.99 -13.44 1.13
N TRP A 206 8.90 -13.80 0.44
CA TRP A 206 7.58 -14.00 1.07
C TRP A 206 7.58 -15.20 2.02
N ARG A 207 8.19 -16.31 1.61
CA ARG A 207 8.32 -17.51 2.45
C ARG A 207 9.07 -17.21 3.74
N LYS A 208 10.20 -16.53 3.69
CA LYS A 208 10.97 -16.11 4.85
C LYS A 208 10.16 -15.17 5.77
N ARG A 209 9.39 -14.25 5.20
CA ARG A 209 8.52 -13.34 5.95
C ARG A 209 7.43 -14.09 6.71
N LEU A 210 6.75 -15.05 6.06
CA LEU A 210 5.73 -15.86 6.70
C LEU A 210 6.32 -16.82 7.75
N ALA A 211 7.44 -17.46 7.46
CA ALA A 211 8.16 -18.29 8.43
C ALA A 211 8.60 -17.51 9.68
N GLN A 212 8.97 -16.22 9.52
CA GLN A 212 9.25 -15.35 10.66
C GLN A 212 7.98 -15.02 11.45
N ALA A 213 6.87 -14.76 10.78
CA ALA A 213 5.58 -14.46 11.41
C ALA A 213 5.01 -15.65 12.18
N SER A 214 5.17 -16.87 11.66
CA SER A 214 4.66 -18.11 12.28
C SER A 214 5.30 -18.45 13.62
N LYS A 215 6.41 -17.80 13.99
CA LYS A 215 6.98 -17.91 15.34
C LYS A 215 6.05 -17.31 16.42
N PHE A 216 5.17 -16.39 16.04
CA PHE A 216 4.36 -15.58 16.97
C PHE A 216 2.87 -15.76 16.79
N TYR A 217 2.42 -16.09 15.58
CA TYR A 217 1.01 -16.03 15.20
C TYR A 217 0.45 -17.42 14.88
N HIS A 218 -0.77 -17.65 15.30
CA HIS A 218 -1.58 -18.83 14.95
C HIS A 218 -2.46 -18.59 13.73
N ALA A 219 -2.75 -17.33 13.47
CA ALA A 219 -3.46 -16.86 12.29
C ALA A 219 -2.86 -15.53 11.84
N TYR A 220 -3.04 -15.15 10.59
CA TYR A 220 -2.68 -13.81 10.13
C TYR A 220 -3.71 -13.23 9.16
N ARG A 221 -3.88 -11.92 9.24
CA ARG A 221 -4.62 -11.15 8.25
C ARG A 221 -3.66 -10.72 7.16
N ILE A 222 -4.01 -11.00 5.91
CA ILE A 222 -3.38 -10.36 4.76
C ILE A 222 -4.11 -9.04 4.56
N ASP A 223 -3.41 -7.95 4.81
CA ASP A 223 -3.89 -6.61 4.52
C ASP A 223 -3.94 -6.40 3.00
N HIS A 224 -5.04 -5.84 2.50
CA HIS A 224 -5.29 -5.61 1.08
C HIS A 224 -5.03 -6.85 0.22
N VAL A 225 -5.71 -7.97 0.50
CA VAL A 225 -5.57 -9.22 -0.27
C VAL A 225 -5.82 -9.04 -1.76
N LEU A 226 -6.62 -8.02 -2.14
CA LEU A 226 -6.90 -7.68 -3.54
C LEU A 226 -5.64 -7.38 -4.34
N GLY A 227 -4.56 -6.94 -3.68
CA GLY A 227 -3.27 -6.70 -4.32
C GLY A 227 -2.57 -7.96 -4.84
N PHE A 228 -3.00 -9.16 -4.42
CA PHE A 228 -2.54 -10.45 -4.99
C PHE A 228 -3.35 -10.85 -6.23
N PHE A 229 -4.53 -10.28 -6.41
CA PHE A 229 -5.31 -10.38 -7.65
C PHE A 229 -4.80 -9.36 -8.65
N ARG A 230 -4.78 -8.11 -8.22
CA ARG A 230 -4.38 -6.92 -8.97
C ARG A 230 -4.05 -5.80 -8.00
N ILE A 231 -3.06 -5.00 -8.30
CA ILE A 231 -2.73 -3.79 -7.53
C ILE A 231 -3.04 -2.56 -8.37
N TRP A 232 -3.62 -1.53 -7.74
CA TRP A 232 -3.75 -0.22 -8.38
C TRP A 232 -2.38 0.44 -8.42
N THR A 233 -1.87 0.66 -9.61
CA THR A 233 -0.52 1.14 -9.87
C THR A 233 -0.58 2.56 -10.39
N ILE A 234 0.12 3.46 -9.72
CA ILE A 234 0.16 4.90 -9.99
C ILE A 234 1.58 5.25 -10.40
N PRO A 235 1.81 5.86 -11.59
CA PRO A 235 3.13 6.33 -11.99
C PRO A 235 3.72 7.30 -10.94
N GLU A 236 5.03 7.23 -10.70
CA GLU A 236 5.71 8.03 -9.67
C GLU A 236 5.53 9.55 -9.86
N LYS A 237 5.33 9.99 -11.10
CA LYS A 237 5.08 11.40 -11.44
C LYS A 237 3.69 11.91 -11.03
N GLU A 238 2.76 11.02 -10.68
CA GLU A 238 1.41 11.36 -10.27
C GLU A 238 1.29 11.42 -8.74
N VAL A 239 0.38 12.24 -8.24
CA VAL A 239 0.16 12.48 -6.81
C VAL A 239 -1.09 11.77 -6.33
N THR A 240 -2.13 11.74 -7.17
CA THR A 240 -3.43 11.13 -6.85
C THR A 240 -3.55 9.71 -7.43
N GLY A 241 -4.62 9.01 -7.05
CA GLY A 241 -4.97 7.71 -7.64
C GLY A 241 -5.65 7.79 -9.01
N ILE A 242 -5.92 8.99 -9.51
CA ILE A 242 -6.78 9.20 -10.70
C ILE A 242 -6.20 8.55 -11.96
N LEU A 243 -4.91 8.73 -12.23
CA LEU A 243 -4.25 8.22 -13.45
C LEU A 243 -3.55 6.88 -13.22
N GLY A 244 -4.03 6.09 -12.26
CA GLY A 244 -3.57 4.72 -12.07
C GLY A 244 -4.25 3.74 -13.01
N HIS A 245 -3.75 2.51 -12.99
CA HIS A 245 -4.35 1.35 -13.65
C HIS A 245 -4.06 0.09 -12.82
N PHE A 246 -4.81 -0.98 -13.07
CA PHE A 246 -4.55 -2.24 -12.39
C PHE A 246 -3.41 -3.03 -13.04
N GLU A 247 -2.56 -3.63 -12.20
CA GLU A 247 -1.56 -4.62 -12.62
C GLU A 247 -1.69 -5.92 -11.81
N PRO A 248 -1.63 -7.10 -12.48
CA PRO A 248 -1.61 -7.27 -13.94
C PRO A 248 -2.94 -6.88 -14.58
N SER A 249 -2.88 -6.51 -15.85
CA SER A 249 -4.08 -6.27 -16.66
C SER A 249 -3.89 -6.75 -18.10
N VAL A 250 -5.00 -7.01 -18.77
CA VAL A 250 -5.06 -7.25 -20.21
C VAL A 250 -5.24 -5.89 -20.89
N PRO A 251 -4.20 -5.31 -21.49
CA PRO A 251 -4.34 -4.01 -22.12
C PRO A 251 -5.22 -4.08 -23.38
N LEU A 252 -5.84 -2.98 -23.77
CA LEU A 252 -6.32 -2.82 -25.12
C LEU A 252 -5.10 -2.60 -26.02
N THR A 253 -5.07 -3.31 -27.15
CA THR A 253 -3.98 -3.20 -28.11
C THR A 253 -4.38 -2.39 -29.34
N TRP A 254 -3.37 -1.86 -30.04
CA TRP A 254 -3.59 -1.23 -31.34
C TRP A 254 -4.40 -2.11 -32.29
N ASP A 255 -4.08 -3.40 -32.37
CA ASP A 255 -4.78 -4.31 -33.31
C ASP A 255 -6.27 -4.42 -33.02
N VAL A 256 -6.66 -4.49 -31.75
CA VAL A 256 -8.06 -4.54 -31.31
C VAL A 256 -8.79 -3.23 -31.69
N LEU A 257 -8.20 -2.09 -31.37
CA LEU A 257 -8.80 -0.78 -31.61
C LEU A 257 -8.83 -0.45 -33.10
N HIS A 258 -7.77 -0.75 -33.84
CA HIS A 258 -7.74 -0.58 -35.31
C HIS A 258 -8.73 -1.50 -36.03
N GLY A 259 -8.85 -2.75 -35.59
CA GLY A 259 -9.85 -3.69 -36.10
C GLY A 259 -11.29 -3.21 -35.89
N ALA A 260 -11.55 -2.39 -34.87
CA ALA A 260 -12.84 -1.72 -34.64
C ALA A 260 -13.02 -0.43 -35.44
N GLY A 261 -11.98 0.02 -36.16
CA GLY A 261 -12.01 1.18 -37.09
C GLY A 261 -11.41 2.46 -36.50
N PHE A 262 -10.75 2.42 -35.36
CA PHE A 262 -10.02 3.59 -34.82
C PHE A 262 -8.69 3.79 -35.56
N CYS A 263 -8.34 5.05 -35.86
CA CYS A 263 -7.03 5.40 -36.40
C CYS A 263 -6.06 5.87 -35.30
N ARG A 264 -4.76 5.86 -35.61
CA ARG A 264 -3.72 6.33 -34.68
C ARG A 264 -3.96 7.74 -34.17
N GLN A 265 -4.38 8.62 -35.06
CA GLN A 265 -4.63 10.03 -34.72
C GLN A 265 -5.78 10.16 -33.71
N SER A 266 -6.89 9.39 -33.90
CA SER A 266 -8.00 9.38 -32.94
C SER A 266 -7.57 8.86 -31.59
N LEU A 267 -6.77 7.76 -31.52
CA LEU A 267 -6.30 7.18 -30.28
C LEU A 267 -5.31 8.08 -29.55
N GLU A 268 -4.42 8.75 -30.29
CA GLU A 268 -3.51 9.73 -29.70
C GLU A 268 -4.27 10.92 -29.13
N TYR A 269 -5.30 11.40 -29.82
CA TYR A 269 -6.17 12.45 -29.32
C TYR A 269 -6.93 12.03 -28.04
N LEU A 270 -7.34 10.79 -27.93
CA LEU A 270 -8.00 10.27 -26.72
C LEU A 270 -7.03 10.06 -25.55
N ARG A 271 -5.74 9.91 -25.82
CA ARG A 271 -4.67 9.76 -24.84
C ARG A 271 -4.10 11.11 -24.40
N ASN A 272 -3.82 11.99 -25.37
CA ASN A 272 -3.25 13.32 -25.19
C ASN A 272 -4.09 14.35 -25.95
N PRO A 273 -5.22 14.81 -25.39
CA PRO A 273 -6.11 15.73 -26.05
C PRO A 273 -5.43 17.04 -26.42
N ASN A 274 -5.75 17.57 -27.60
CA ASN A 274 -5.42 18.91 -27.99
C ASN A 274 -6.68 19.78 -27.99
N TYR A 275 -6.53 21.06 -27.78
CA TYR A 275 -7.61 21.97 -27.49
C TYR A 275 -7.57 23.21 -28.39
N SER A 276 -8.74 23.75 -28.75
CA SER A 276 -8.84 25.15 -29.18
C SER A 276 -8.83 26.08 -27.95
N VAL A 277 -8.56 27.35 -28.15
CA VAL A 277 -8.63 28.36 -27.08
C VAL A 277 -10.02 28.39 -26.43
N ASP A 278 -11.10 28.23 -27.20
CA ASP A 278 -12.47 28.23 -26.66
C ASP A 278 -12.75 26.99 -25.80
N GLN A 279 -12.21 25.84 -26.15
CA GLN A 279 -12.28 24.63 -25.30
C GLN A 279 -11.51 24.84 -23.99
N LEU A 280 -10.31 25.42 -24.05
CA LEU A 280 -9.52 25.74 -22.86
C LEU A 280 -10.23 26.78 -21.98
N ARG A 281 -10.95 27.74 -22.58
CA ARG A 281 -11.73 28.71 -21.80
C ARG A 281 -12.83 28.06 -20.97
N GLY A 282 -13.39 26.93 -21.42
CA GLY A 282 -14.32 26.12 -20.63
C GLY A 282 -13.72 25.54 -19.36
N PHE A 283 -12.41 25.24 -19.33
CA PHE A 283 -11.68 24.74 -18.16
C PHE A 283 -11.07 25.87 -17.31
N LEU A 284 -10.44 26.85 -17.96
CA LEU A 284 -9.52 27.82 -17.36
C LEU A 284 -10.17 29.19 -17.08
N GLY A 285 -11.36 29.45 -17.63
CA GLY A 285 -12.07 30.71 -17.43
C GLY A 285 -11.27 31.94 -17.90
N ASP A 286 -11.22 32.95 -17.08
CA ASP A 286 -10.56 34.24 -17.37
C ASP A 286 -9.01 34.14 -17.44
N ASP A 287 -8.42 33.07 -16.90
CA ASP A 287 -6.98 32.83 -16.95
C ASP A 287 -6.48 32.23 -18.27
N THR A 288 -7.38 31.95 -19.22
CA THR A 288 -7.09 31.17 -20.44
C THR A 288 -5.91 31.73 -21.25
N GLU A 289 -5.95 33.00 -21.63
CA GLU A 289 -4.92 33.58 -22.50
C GLU A 289 -3.55 33.56 -21.84
N ARG A 290 -3.49 33.84 -20.55
CA ARG A 290 -2.27 33.82 -19.72
C ARG A 290 -1.70 32.40 -19.61
N LEU A 291 -2.56 31.44 -19.30
CA LEU A 291 -2.15 30.04 -19.10
C LEU A 291 -1.79 29.35 -20.42
N VAL A 292 -2.50 29.66 -21.51
CA VAL A 292 -2.14 29.16 -22.84
C VAL A 292 -0.73 29.62 -23.23
N ALA A 293 -0.41 30.89 -23.04
CA ALA A 293 0.92 31.40 -23.34
C ALA A 293 2.02 30.78 -22.47
N LYS A 294 1.72 30.44 -21.21
CA LYS A 294 2.67 29.90 -20.25
C LYS A 294 2.81 28.38 -20.33
N CYS A 295 1.68 27.66 -20.39
CA CYS A 295 1.64 26.22 -20.13
C CYS A 295 1.37 25.37 -21.37
N PHE A 296 1.03 25.96 -22.52
CA PHE A 296 0.69 25.23 -23.71
C PHE A 296 1.60 25.62 -24.88
N GLU A 297 1.65 24.75 -25.86
CA GLU A 297 2.29 24.98 -27.14
C GLU A 297 1.38 24.53 -28.28
N ASN A 298 1.63 25.02 -29.50
CA ASN A 298 0.87 24.57 -30.63
C ASN A 298 1.14 23.11 -30.96
N LEU A 299 0.07 22.35 -31.20
CA LEU A 299 0.20 21.02 -31.78
C LEU A 299 0.99 21.14 -33.10
N PRO A 300 2.03 20.34 -33.35
CA PRO A 300 2.82 20.40 -34.55
C PRO A 300 1.98 20.40 -35.82
N GLY A 301 2.21 21.37 -36.72
CA GLY A 301 1.49 21.54 -37.95
C GLY A 301 0.16 22.29 -37.85
N THR A 302 -0.20 22.82 -36.70
CA THR A 302 -1.43 23.62 -36.48
C THR A 302 -1.09 24.98 -35.86
N THR A 303 -2.02 25.93 -35.99
CA THR A 303 -1.89 27.28 -35.39
C THR A 303 -2.99 27.58 -34.36
N ASP A 304 -4.02 26.73 -34.30
CA ASP A 304 -5.23 26.91 -33.50
C ASP A 304 -5.50 25.76 -32.52
N ARG A 305 -4.58 24.78 -32.46
CA ARG A 305 -4.67 23.66 -31.55
C ARG A 305 -3.49 23.64 -30.59
N PHE A 306 -3.76 23.40 -29.31
CA PHE A 306 -2.83 23.51 -28.22
C PHE A 306 -2.73 22.20 -27.44
N ILE A 307 -1.52 21.84 -27.04
CA ILE A 307 -1.20 20.73 -26.14
C ILE A 307 -0.46 21.26 -24.92
N LEU A 308 -0.52 20.55 -23.80
CA LEU A 308 0.29 20.87 -22.62
C LEU A 308 1.77 20.68 -22.94
N ARG A 309 2.60 21.63 -22.50
CA ARG A 309 4.05 21.49 -22.55
C ARG A 309 4.52 20.40 -21.59
N ASP A 310 5.67 19.81 -21.86
CA ASP A 310 6.27 18.75 -21.04
C ASP A 310 6.44 19.13 -19.55
N GLU A 311 6.72 20.42 -19.29
CA GLU A 311 6.87 20.96 -17.92
C GLU A 311 5.55 20.99 -17.12
N TYR A 312 4.41 20.70 -17.76
CA TYR A 312 3.07 20.65 -17.16
C TYR A 312 2.35 19.31 -17.47
N SER A 313 3.10 18.27 -17.82
CA SER A 313 2.58 16.97 -18.24
C SER A 313 2.47 15.93 -17.11
N SER A 314 2.41 16.38 -15.86
CA SER A 314 2.16 15.53 -14.69
C SER A 314 1.47 16.31 -13.56
N GLU A 315 0.79 15.58 -12.67
CA GLU A 315 0.17 16.19 -11.48
C GLU A 315 1.21 16.90 -10.60
N LYS A 316 2.39 16.30 -10.37
CA LYS A 316 3.47 16.92 -9.58
C LYS A 316 3.90 18.27 -10.15
N GLN A 317 4.06 18.35 -11.46
CA GLN A 317 4.46 19.59 -12.12
C GLN A 317 3.37 20.66 -12.04
N ILE A 318 2.11 20.28 -12.26
CA ILE A 318 0.97 21.22 -12.15
C ILE A 318 0.82 21.70 -10.71
N LEU A 319 0.91 20.83 -9.73
CA LEU A 319 0.80 21.19 -8.33
C LEU A 319 1.99 22.05 -7.83
N ALA A 320 3.15 21.94 -8.46
CA ALA A 320 4.33 22.75 -8.17
C ALA A 320 4.29 24.16 -8.79
N MET A 321 3.30 24.47 -9.64
CA MET A 321 3.14 25.81 -10.23
C MET A 321 3.00 26.88 -9.15
N GLU A 322 3.60 28.05 -9.36
CA GLU A 322 3.37 29.24 -8.53
C GLU A 322 2.04 29.93 -8.93
N GLU A 323 0.92 29.23 -8.68
CA GLU A 323 -0.42 29.67 -9.03
C GLU A 323 -1.40 29.41 -7.88
N PRO A 324 -2.51 30.14 -7.78
CA PRO A 324 -3.58 29.85 -6.83
C PRO A 324 -4.13 28.41 -6.99
N GLN A 325 -4.61 27.81 -5.89
CA GLN A 325 -5.11 26.42 -5.92
C GLN A 325 -6.22 26.22 -6.97
N ALA A 326 -7.13 27.17 -7.10
CA ALA A 326 -8.22 27.11 -8.10
C ALA A 326 -7.71 27.01 -9.56
N VAL A 327 -6.58 27.67 -9.85
CA VAL A 327 -5.91 27.58 -11.17
C VAL A 327 -5.26 26.21 -11.34
N LYS A 328 -4.58 25.69 -10.32
CA LYS A 328 -4.01 24.33 -10.34
C LYS A 328 -5.10 23.29 -10.55
N ASP A 329 -6.22 23.41 -9.86
CA ASP A 329 -7.37 22.51 -10.00
C ASP A 329 -7.96 22.56 -11.43
N ALA A 330 -8.00 23.75 -12.04
CA ALA A 330 -8.43 23.91 -13.43
C ALA A 330 -7.46 23.24 -14.41
N MET A 331 -6.15 23.41 -14.20
CA MET A 331 -5.09 22.76 -14.99
C MET A 331 -5.15 21.24 -14.85
N LEU A 332 -5.38 20.73 -13.64
CA LEU A 332 -5.56 19.29 -13.40
C LEU A 332 -6.77 18.74 -14.17
N ARG A 333 -7.90 19.47 -14.23
CA ARG A 333 -9.04 19.04 -15.06
C ARG A 333 -8.70 18.97 -16.54
N VAL A 334 -7.88 19.87 -17.07
CA VAL A 334 -7.36 19.78 -18.45
C VAL A 334 -6.48 18.55 -18.60
N TYR A 335 -5.57 18.32 -17.66
CA TYR A 335 -4.64 17.19 -17.65
C TYR A 335 -5.36 15.85 -17.59
N TRP A 336 -6.42 15.73 -16.78
CA TRP A 336 -7.21 14.50 -16.64
C TRP A 336 -8.23 14.25 -17.75
N ASN A 337 -8.50 15.21 -18.63
CA ASN A 337 -9.48 15.08 -19.70
C ASN A 337 -8.95 14.14 -20.80
N ARG A 338 -9.00 12.84 -20.58
CA ARG A 338 -8.51 11.79 -21.49
C ARG A 338 -9.33 10.51 -21.35
N VAL A 339 -9.32 9.67 -22.37
CA VAL A 339 -9.94 8.34 -22.34
C VAL A 339 -8.91 7.26 -21.98
N PHE A 340 -7.69 7.42 -22.47
CA PHE A 340 -6.61 6.49 -22.19
C PHE A 340 -5.48 7.13 -21.38
N ILE A 341 -4.90 6.35 -20.48
CA ILE A 341 -3.73 6.77 -19.71
C ILE A 341 -2.50 6.74 -20.61
N PRO A 342 -1.61 7.76 -20.56
CA PRO A 342 -0.34 7.73 -21.27
C PRO A 342 0.53 6.57 -20.77
N THR A 343 1.00 5.74 -21.70
CA THR A 343 1.94 4.65 -21.44
C THR A 343 3.25 4.92 -22.16
N GLY A 344 4.30 4.16 -21.86
CA GLY A 344 5.54 4.19 -22.64
C GLY A 344 5.44 3.48 -24.00
N SER A 345 4.24 3.04 -24.42
CA SER A 345 4.00 2.30 -25.66
C SER A 345 2.88 2.95 -26.47
N ASP A 346 3.07 3.03 -27.80
CA ASP A 346 2.06 3.50 -28.74
C ASP A 346 1.03 2.43 -29.08
N ASP A 347 1.27 1.17 -28.72
CA ASP A 347 0.44 0.02 -29.08
C ASP A 347 -0.39 -0.52 -27.91
N VAL A 348 -0.24 0.07 -26.72
CA VAL A 348 -0.89 -0.37 -25.48
C VAL A 348 -1.72 0.77 -24.90
N PHE A 349 -2.98 0.46 -24.56
CA PHE A 349 -3.95 1.43 -24.06
C PHE A 349 -4.62 0.91 -22.79
N TYR A 350 -4.56 1.69 -21.70
CA TYR A 350 -5.31 1.47 -20.49
C TYR A 350 -6.41 2.52 -20.37
N PRO A 351 -7.69 2.11 -20.24
CA PRO A 351 -8.76 3.07 -20.01
C PRO A 351 -8.54 3.84 -18.71
N TYR A 352 -8.72 5.13 -18.77
CA TYR A 352 -8.79 5.98 -17.59
C TYR A 352 -9.98 5.57 -16.73
N TRP A 353 -9.87 5.61 -15.39
CA TRP A 353 -10.93 5.11 -14.49
C TRP A 353 -12.30 5.74 -14.76
N TYR A 354 -12.33 7.08 -14.96
CA TYR A 354 -13.55 7.82 -15.31
C TYR A 354 -13.66 8.15 -16.80
N TRP A 355 -13.11 7.32 -17.69
CA TRP A 355 -13.05 7.54 -19.13
C TRP A 355 -14.41 7.92 -19.74
N TYR A 356 -15.50 7.28 -19.26
CA TYR A 356 -16.87 7.49 -19.73
C TYR A 356 -17.46 8.85 -19.36
N ASN A 357 -16.84 9.61 -18.44
CA ASN A 357 -17.28 10.95 -18.03
C ASN A 357 -16.41 12.07 -18.63
N GLN A 358 -15.43 11.73 -19.47
CA GLN A 358 -14.48 12.73 -19.95
C GLN A 358 -15.01 13.51 -21.15
N PRO A 359 -14.94 14.86 -21.14
CA PRO A 359 -15.39 15.69 -22.27
C PRO A 359 -14.77 15.29 -23.61
N VAL A 360 -13.54 14.84 -23.65
CA VAL A 360 -12.86 14.40 -24.87
C VAL A 360 -13.57 13.22 -25.54
N LEU A 361 -14.19 12.31 -24.78
CA LEU A 361 -14.96 11.20 -25.34
C LEU A 361 -16.11 11.69 -26.22
N TYR A 362 -16.83 12.72 -25.74
CA TYR A 362 -18.01 13.27 -26.41
C TYR A 362 -17.69 14.11 -27.66
N THR A 363 -16.41 14.28 -27.99
CA THR A 363 -15.99 14.84 -29.27
C THR A 363 -16.03 13.82 -30.40
N LEU A 364 -16.08 12.52 -30.05
CA LEU A 364 -16.22 11.44 -31.03
C LEU A 364 -17.67 11.32 -31.55
N PRO A 365 -17.89 10.84 -32.79
CA PRO A 365 -19.20 10.41 -33.23
C PRO A 365 -19.81 9.34 -32.32
N GLN A 366 -21.14 9.34 -32.14
CA GLN A 366 -21.83 8.43 -31.22
C GLN A 366 -21.48 6.95 -31.48
N ASN A 367 -21.42 6.54 -32.74
CA ASN A 367 -21.06 5.17 -33.11
C ASN A 367 -19.63 4.77 -32.72
N GLU A 368 -18.71 5.71 -32.58
CA GLU A 368 -17.35 5.45 -32.09
C GLU A 368 -17.34 5.37 -30.53
N GLN A 369 -18.12 6.22 -29.87
CA GLN A 369 -18.31 6.12 -28.42
C GLN A 369 -18.90 4.76 -28.06
N ASP A 370 -19.94 4.29 -28.74
CA ASP A 370 -20.58 3.00 -28.49
C ASP A 370 -19.60 1.83 -28.70
N LYS A 371 -18.83 1.84 -29.80
CA LYS A 371 -17.81 0.85 -30.09
C LYS A 371 -16.74 0.80 -29.00
N LEU A 372 -16.29 1.97 -28.52
CA LEU A 372 -15.27 2.04 -27.48
C LEU A 372 -15.79 1.48 -26.17
N HIS A 373 -17.05 1.79 -25.82
CA HIS A 373 -17.73 1.23 -24.67
C HIS A 373 -17.79 -0.31 -24.75
N ASP A 374 -18.21 -0.85 -25.89
CA ASP A 374 -18.31 -2.30 -26.10
C ASP A 374 -16.95 -3.00 -25.97
N ILE A 375 -15.88 -2.40 -26.51
CA ILE A 375 -14.52 -2.94 -26.45
C ILE A 375 -14.00 -2.96 -25.00
N ILE A 376 -14.16 -1.86 -24.27
CA ILE A 376 -13.70 -1.76 -22.89
C ILE A 376 -14.49 -2.75 -22.01
N HIS A 377 -15.81 -2.83 -22.20
CA HIS A 377 -16.63 -3.76 -21.43
C HIS A 377 -16.33 -5.24 -21.76
N ALA A 378 -16.14 -5.58 -23.04
CA ALA A 378 -15.74 -6.93 -23.44
C ALA A 378 -14.42 -7.38 -22.80
N ASN A 379 -13.50 -6.45 -22.54
CA ASN A 379 -12.23 -6.73 -21.89
C ASN A 379 -12.36 -7.11 -20.41
N GLU A 380 -13.46 -6.76 -19.72
CA GLU A 380 -13.65 -7.04 -18.28
C GLU A 380 -13.63 -8.53 -17.96
N HIS A 381 -14.15 -9.39 -18.84
CA HIS A 381 -14.10 -10.84 -18.64
C HIS A 381 -12.67 -11.38 -18.69
N ALA A 382 -11.87 -10.89 -19.64
CA ALA A 382 -10.46 -11.27 -19.76
C ALA A 382 -9.66 -10.78 -18.53
N GLN A 383 -9.93 -9.58 -18.05
CA GLN A 383 -9.36 -9.03 -16.83
C GLN A 383 -9.66 -9.94 -15.64
N ASN A 384 -10.93 -10.29 -15.41
CA ASN A 384 -11.33 -11.11 -14.27
C ASN A 384 -10.67 -12.50 -14.31
N ALA A 385 -10.57 -13.14 -15.47
CA ALA A 385 -9.88 -14.42 -15.64
C ALA A 385 -8.38 -14.33 -15.34
N LEU A 386 -7.72 -13.25 -15.79
CA LEU A 386 -6.31 -12.99 -15.48
C LEU A 386 -6.10 -12.84 -13.98
N TRP A 387 -6.95 -12.07 -13.30
CA TRP A 387 -6.85 -11.82 -11.86
C TRP A 387 -7.10 -13.08 -11.03
N GLU A 388 -8.06 -13.93 -11.44
CA GLU A 388 -8.27 -15.25 -10.81
C GLU A 388 -7.00 -16.11 -10.91
N GLN A 389 -6.40 -16.22 -12.10
CA GLN A 389 -5.18 -17.00 -12.31
C GLN A 389 -4.00 -16.45 -11.49
N ASN A 390 -3.81 -15.14 -11.48
CA ASN A 390 -2.76 -14.48 -10.72
C ASN A 390 -2.90 -14.76 -9.22
N ALA A 391 -4.10 -14.55 -8.67
CA ALA A 391 -4.37 -14.76 -7.26
C ALA A 391 -4.24 -16.24 -6.87
N MET A 392 -4.75 -17.18 -7.67
CA MET A 392 -4.59 -18.61 -7.41
C MET A 392 -3.12 -18.98 -7.32
N LYS A 393 -2.27 -18.47 -8.22
CA LYS A 393 -0.82 -18.70 -8.20
C LYS A 393 -0.17 -18.13 -6.94
N LEU A 394 -0.39 -16.86 -6.64
CA LEU A 394 0.29 -16.16 -5.55
C LEU A 394 -0.21 -16.61 -4.17
N LEU A 395 -1.53 -16.62 -3.96
CA LEU A 395 -2.12 -16.95 -2.67
C LEU A 395 -1.98 -18.41 -2.29
N SER A 396 -1.93 -19.35 -3.27
CA SER A 396 -1.69 -20.76 -2.95
C SER A 396 -0.31 -20.99 -2.34
N VAL A 397 0.72 -20.24 -2.78
CA VAL A 397 2.04 -20.30 -2.16
C VAL A 397 1.98 -19.79 -0.72
N LEU A 398 1.33 -18.65 -0.50
CA LEU A 398 1.28 -18.03 0.83
C LEU A 398 0.43 -18.82 1.83
N ALA A 399 -0.71 -19.36 1.39
CA ALA A 399 -1.62 -20.12 2.23
C ALA A 399 -1.05 -21.48 2.66
N ASN A 400 -0.12 -22.06 1.88
CA ASN A 400 0.48 -23.37 2.17
C ASN A 400 1.89 -23.28 2.79
N GLU A 401 2.43 -22.07 3.02
CA GLU A 401 3.78 -21.92 3.55
C GLU A 401 3.91 -22.29 5.03
N THR A 402 2.85 -22.05 5.81
CA THR A 402 2.82 -22.27 7.26
C THR A 402 1.46 -22.83 7.68
N ASP A 403 1.38 -23.34 8.91
CA ASP A 403 0.13 -23.83 9.50
C ASP A 403 -0.78 -22.70 10.05
N MET A 404 -0.40 -21.44 9.86
CA MET A 404 -1.22 -20.30 10.30
C MET A 404 -2.53 -20.23 9.51
N LEU A 405 -3.65 -20.00 10.22
CA LEU A 405 -4.93 -19.71 9.57
C LEU A 405 -4.85 -18.36 8.82
N VAL A 406 -5.22 -18.39 7.54
CA VAL A 406 -5.15 -17.19 6.69
C VAL A 406 -6.50 -16.47 6.69
N CYS A 407 -6.46 -15.17 6.96
CA CYS A 407 -7.60 -14.27 6.89
C CYS A 407 -7.28 -13.16 5.89
N ALA A 408 -8.23 -12.85 5.02
CA ALA A 408 -8.08 -11.78 4.03
C ALA A 408 -8.74 -10.49 4.53
N GLU A 409 -8.15 -9.35 4.19
CA GLU A 409 -8.88 -8.08 4.12
C GLU A 409 -9.27 -7.89 2.65
N ASP A 410 -10.54 -8.19 2.32
CA ASP A 410 -11.12 -8.22 0.97
C ASP A 410 -12.10 -7.06 0.75
N LEU A 411 -11.74 -5.85 1.21
CA LEU A 411 -12.55 -4.65 1.11
C LEU A 411 -12.14 -3.77 -0.09
N GLY A 412 -13.06 -2.93 -0.57
CA GLY A 412 -12.83 -1.97 -1.67
C GLY A 412 -13.47 -2.40 -2.98
N ALA A 413 -12.82 -2.11 -4.11
CA ALA A 413 -13.29 -2.49 -5.46
C ALA A 413 -13.03 -3.98 -5.72
N VAL A 414 -13.90 -4.86 -5.22
CA VAL A 414 -13.71 -6.31 -5.20
C VAL A 414 -14.03 -6.94 -6.56
N PRO A 415 -13.07 -7.58 -7.26
CA PRO A 415 -13.34 -8.34 -8.49
C PRO A 415 -14.28 -9.54 -8.26
N PRO A 416 -15.12 -9.92 -9.23
CA PRO A 416 -16.04 -11.06 -9.10
C PRO A 416 -15.36 -12.40 -8.78
N CYS A 417 -14.11 -12.60 -9.16
CA CYS A 417 -13.37 -13.84 -8.89
C CYS A 417 -12.93 -14.00 -7.42
N VAL A 418 -12.89 -12.94 -6.62
CA VAL A 418 -12.33 -12.95 -5.25
C VAL A 418 -13.00 -13.99 -4.35
N PRO A 419 -14.33 -14.04 -4.19
CA PRO A 419 -14.96 -15.02 -3.32
C PRO A 419 -14.65 -16.47 -3.72
N THR A 420 -14.56 -16.73 -5.02
CA THR A 420 -14.25 -18.06 -5.56
C THR A 420 -12.83 -18.49 -5.17
N VAL A 421 -11.85 -17.61 -5.34
CA VAL A 421 -10.44 -17.89 -5.00
C VAL A 421 -10.26 -18.09 -3.49
N LEU A 422 -10.79 -17.18 -2.67
CA LEU A 422 -10.70 -17.28 -1.21
C LEU A 422 -11.31 -18.60 -0.72
N ASN A 423 -12.49 -18.97 -1.22
CA ASN A 423 -13.13 -20.23 -0.85
C ASN A 423 -12.31 -21.47 -1.28
N LYS A 424 -11.80 -21.50 -2.51
CA LYS A 424 -10.94 -22.61 -3.01
C LYS A 424 -9.67 -22.80 -2.16
N LEU A 425 -9.12 -21.72 -1.61
CA LEU A 425 -7.89 -21.74 -0.81
C LEU A 425 -8.15 -21.80 0.71
N ASN A 426 -9.41 -21.91 1.14
CA ASN A 426 -9.82 -21.87 2.56
C ASN A 426 -9.33 -20.62 3.30
N ILE A 427 -9.26 -19.49 2.62
CA ILE A 427 -8.90 -18.19 3.19
C ILE A 427 -10.18 -17.51 3.69
N LEU A 428 -10.19 -17.04 4.94
CA LEU A 428 -11.33 -16.36 5.53
C LEU A 428 -11.43 -14.92 4.99
N SER A 429 -12.63 -14.56 4.51
CA SER A 429 -12.94 -13.17 4.11
C SER A 429 -13.21 -12.29 5.35
N LEU A 430 -13.23 -10.97 5.18
CA LEU A 430 -13.57 -10.02 6.25
C LEU A 430 -14.96 -9.45 6.04
N ARG A 431 -15.80 -9.51 7.09
CA ARG A 431 -17.11 -8.88 7.13
C ARG A 431 -17.16 -7.87 8.27
N ILE A 432 -17.13 -6.60 7.91
CA ILE A 432 -17.32 -5.48 8.84
C ILE A 432 -18.79 -5.10 8.75
N GLU A 433 -19.53 -5.28 9.80
CA GLU A 433 -20.99 -5.14 9.85
C GLU A 433 -21.49 -3.85 9.19
N ARG A 434 -20.88 -2.69 9.49
CA ARG A 434 -21.25 -1.39 8.91
C ARG A 434 -21.20 -1.34 7.37
N TRP A 435 -20.39 -2.19 6.74
CA TRP A 435 -20.16 -2.25 5.29
C TRP A 435 -20.75 -3.50 4.65
N ALA A 436 -21.25 -4.45 5.45
CA ALA A 436 -21.94 -5.63 4.95
C ALA A 436 -23.36 -5.28 4.49
N ARG A 437 -23.42 -4.55 3.38
CA ARG A 437 -24.68 -3.99 2.82
C ARG A 437 -24.80 -4.36 1.34
N ASN A 438 -26.03 -4.57 0.88
CA ASN A 438 -26.32 -4.75 -0.54
C ASN A 438 -26.44 -3.39 -1.24
N TRP A 439 -25.31 -2.88 -1.70
CA TRP A 439 -25.20 -1.57 -2.34
C TRP A 439 -25.93 -1.45 -3.69
N ASN A 440 -26.34 -2.59 -4.28
CA ASN A 440 -27.09 -2.63 -5.54
C ASN A 440 -28.60 -2.50 -5.32
N MET A 441 -29.06 -2.55 -4.08
CA MET A 441 -30.48 -2.40 -3.73
C MET A 441 -30.79 -0.98 -3.26
N GLN A 442 -32.04 -0.57 -3.47
CA GLN A 442 -32.55 0.69 -2.92
C GLN A 442 -32.38 0.70 -1.40
N TYR A 443 -31.91 1.81 -0.83
CA TYR A 443 -31.58 1.99 0.58
C TYR A 443 -30.39 1.15 1.08
N SER A 444 -29.75 0.36 0.22
CA SER A 444 -28.59 -0.47 0.53
C SER A 444 -28.75 -1.21 1.89
N PRO A 445 -29.70 -2.15 1.99
CA PRO A 445 -29.99 -2.86 3.25
C PRO A 445 -28.77 -3.65 3.71
N TYR A 446 -28.68 -3.91 5.02
CA TYR A 446 -27.66 -4.81 5.57
C TYR A 446 -27.97 -6.25 5.14
N TYR A 447 -26.92 -7.04 4.93
CA TYR A 447 -27.07 -8.49 4.77
C TYR A 447 -27.41 -9.12 6.11
N ASP A 448 -28.27 -10.13 6.10
CA ASP A 448 -28.48 -10.96 7.27
C ASP A 448 -27.21 -11.76 7.58
N MET A 449 -26.97 -12.07 8.86
CA MET A 449 -25.78 -12.81 9.26
C MET A 449 -25.73 -14.22 8.64
N GLU A 450 -26.86 -14.81 8.33
CA GLU A 450 -26.96 -16.09 7.64
C GLU A 450 -26.47 -16.05 6.19
N GLU A 451 -26.45 -14.86 5.59
CA GLU A 451 -25.91 -14.62 4.23
C GLU A 451 -24.40 -14.47 4.22
N TYR A 452 -23.76 -14.33 5.39
CA TYR A 452 -22.31 -14.19 5.44
C TYR A 452 -21.64 -15.51 5.04
N PRO A 453 -20.54 -15.46 4.26
CA PRO A 453 -19.79 -16.66 3.94
C PRO A 453 -19.35 -17.40 5.22
N ARG A 454 -19.49 -18.72 5.24
CA ARG A 454 -19.05 -19.53 6.37
C ARG A 454 -17.56 -19.32 6.71
N LEU A 455 -16.72 -19.16 5.69
CA LEU A 455 -15.30 -18.82 5.84
C LEU A 455 -15.14 -17.31 5.89
N SER A 456 -15.53 -16.71 7.02
CA SER A 456 -15.35 -15.27 7.23
C SER A 456 -15.03 -14.93 8.68
N VAL A 457 -14.35 -13.81 8.86
CA VAL A 457 -14.16 -13.13 10.14
C VAL A 457 -15.15 -11.98 10.20
N CYS A 458 -16.06 -12.00 11.18
CA CYS A 458 -17.07 -10.97 11.37
C CYS A 458 -16.67 -10.04 12.51
N THR A 459 -16.84 -8.74 12.33
CA THR A 459 -16.55 -7.74 13.35
C THR A 459 -17.40 -6.49 13.16
N THR A 460 -17.66 -5.76 14.21
CA THR A 460 -18.41 -4.48 14.16
C THR A 460 -17.54 -3.32 13.66
N SER A 461 -16.21 -3.39 13.84
CA SER A 461 -15.26 -2.37 13.40
C SER A 461 -13.86 -2.96 13.30
N CYS A 462 -12.95 -2.23 12.66
CA CYS A 462 -11.52 -2.52 12.60
C CYS A 462 -10.71 -1.26 12.92
N HIS A 463 -9.37 -1.33 12.85
CA HIS A 463 -8.51 -0.18 13.13
C HIS A 463 -8.63 0.96 12.10
N ASP A 464 -9.19 0.69 10.91
CA ASP A 464 -9.44 1.69 9.86
C ASP A 464 -10.80 2.41 10.01
N THR A 465 -11.57 2.06 11.04
CA THR A 465 -12.90 2.63 11.26
C THR A 465 -13.06 3.12 12.70
N SER A 466 -14.05 4.01 12.90
CA SER A 466 -14.49 4.35 14.25
C SER A 466 -15.02 3.12 14.99
N THR A 467 -14.93 3.12 16.31
CA THR A 467 -15.61 2.11 17.14
C THR A 467 -17.13 2.17 16.91
N LEU A 468 -17.85 1.12 17.28
CA LEU A 468 -19.33 1.11 17.20
C LEU A 468 -19.96 2.33 17.93
N ARG A 469 -19.41 2.71 19.10
CA ARG A 469 -19.82 3.93 19.82
C ARG A 469 -19.52 5.20 19.03
N GLY A 470 -18.40 5.24 18.30
CA GLY A 470 -18.04 6.34 17.40
C GLY A 470 -19.01 6.42 16.22
N LEU A 471 -19.25 5.30 15.54
CA LEU A 471 -20.20 5.20 14.44
C LEU A 471 -21.59 5.73 14.81
N TRP A 472 -22.08 5.36 16.01
CA TRP A 472 -23.38 5.84 16.49
C TRP A 472 -23.49 7.38 16.59
N LYS A 473 -22.35 8.07 16.69
CA LYS A 473 -22.26 9.52 16.78
C LYS A 473 -21.98 10.20 15.45
N GLU A 474 -21.68 9.47 14.40
CA GLU A 474 -21.40 10.02 13.08
C GLU A 474 -22.66 10.71 12.53
N PRO A 475 -22.55 11.94 11.95
CA PRO A 475 -23.70 12.69 11.47
C PRO A 475 -24.50 11.97 10.39
N ASP A 476 -23.79 11.30 9.46
CA ASP A 476 -24.35 10.69 8.26
C ASP A 476 -24.74 9.22 8.47
N PHE A 477 -24.61 8.70 9.70
CA PHE A 477 -24.95 7.33 10.01
C PHE A 477 -26.46 7.15 10.17
N ASP A 478 -27.06 6.29 9.35
CA ASP A 478 -28.49 5.94 9.44
C ASP A 478 -28.76 4.98 10.62
N ARG A 479 -29.01 5.58 11.78
CA ARG A 479 -29.30 4.86 13.03
C ARG A 479 -30.58 4.05 12.96
N ASN A 480 -31.57 4.52 12.18
CA ASN A 480 -32.86 3.85 12.09
C ASN A 480 -32.76 2.57 11.27
N LEU A 481 -32.02 2.63 10.14
CA LEU A 481 -31.74 1.46 9.31
C LEU A 481 -30.93 0.43 10.10
N TYR A 482 -29.88 0.85 10.79
CA TYR A 482 -29.05 -0.05 11.61
C TYR A 482 -29.86 -0.66 12.77
N TRP A 483 -30.69 0.14 13.45
CA TRP A 483 -31.52 -0.34 14.54
C TRP A 483 -32.56 -1.35 14.07
N ALA A 484 -33.21 -1.12 12.92
CA ALA A 484 -34.14 -2.05 12.32
C ALA A 484 -33.47 -3.39 11.99
N HIS A 485 -32.27 -3.37 11.42
CA HIS A 485 -31.47 -4.56 11.14
C HIS A 485 -31.11 -5.32 12.44
N ALA A 486 -30.56 -4.63 13.44
CA ALA A 486 -30.18 -5.26 14.72
C ALA A 486 -31.36 -5.90 15.47
N HIS A 487 -32.58 -5.36 15.33
CA HIS A 487 -33.81 -5.94 15.96
C HIS A 487 -34.36 -7.11 15.19
N GLN A 488 -34.11 -7.27 13.92
CA GLN A 488 -34.50 -8.44 13.13
C GLN A 488 -33.63 -9.66 13.43
N MET A 489 -32.46 -9.45 13.98
CA MET A 489 -31.52 -10.50 14.37
C MET A 489 -31.66 -10.99 15.81
N GLY A 490 -32.51 -10.39 16.62
CA GLY A 490 -32.85 -10.78 17.99
C GLY A 490 -34.24 -11.33 18.05
#